data_3f2fa0a057d605a07f444c99d2830988
#
_entry.id   3f2fa0a057d605a07f444c99d2830988
#
_cell.length_a   1.000
_cell.length_b   1.000
_cell.length_c   1.000
_cell.angle_alpha   90.00
_cell.angle_beta   90.00
_cell.angle_gamma   90.00
#
_symmetry.space_group_name_H-M   'P 1'
#
loop_
_entity.id
_entity.type
_entity.pdbx_description
1 polymer ?
#
loop_
_entity_poly.entity_id
_entity_poly.type
_entity_poly.pdbx_seq_one_letter_code
_entity_poly.pdbx_strand_id
1 'polypeptide(L)'
;MSGHSHFKSIKHKKELEDRKKGQMFSKLARVITIAAQKGGGDPEKNPALRQALEEAKKINMPKENIERAIKRGTGELKEESELFEVSYEIIGPEGEMAILEGITDNKNRALGEIKNILQRYNWKLADQGAVRWLFERKGYITINLDSESVKNKDKEELELFLIELGAQDLIYHDNSLDVIVNPEDLESFKEKLKSQNIEITEENIGLYAKNSIEVKEEKRGHYQNLFEELLDTDTVQNIYSNLNL
;
A
#
# COMPACT_ATOMS: atom_id res chain seq x y z
N MET A 1 5.50 -6.70 -20.22
CA MET A 1 5.80 -6.62 -18.78
C MET A 1 4.98 -5.46 -18.22
N SER A 2 3.90 -5.77 -17.53
CA SER A 2 3.06 -4.74 -16.90
C SER A 2 3.45 -4.65 -15.43
N GLY A 3 4.18 -3.61 -15.05
CA GLY A 3 4.55 -3.36 -13.66
C GLY A 3 3.55 -2.40 -13.03
N HIS A 4 2.67 -2.93 -12.23
CA HIS A 4 1.86 -2.09 -11.36
C HIS A 4 2.70 -1.79 -10.14
N SER A 5 3.30 -0.60 -10.10
CA SER A 5 4.07 -0.14 -8.96
C SER A 5 3.15 0.06 -7.76
N HIS A 6 3.11 -0.92 -6.87
CA HIS A 6 2.78 -0.69 -5.48
C HIS A 6 4.01 0.00 -4.87
N PHE A 7 4.02 1.34 -4.93
CA PHE A 7 5.15 2.14 -4.43
C PHE A 7 5.20 2.08 -2.90
N LYS A 8 5.63 0.93 -2.36
CA LYS A 8 5.77 0.71 -0.91
C LYS A 8 7.21 0.53 -0.44
N SER A 9 8.21 0.65 -1.29
CA SER A 9 9.57 0.51 -0.80
C SER A 9 10.61 1.26 -1.60
N ILE A 10 10.93 2.48 -1.18
CA ILE A 10 12.31 2.94 -1.32
C ILE A 10 12.89 3.00 0.08
N LYS A 11 13.48 1.89 0.49
CA LYS A 11 14.32 1.78 1.66
C LYS A 11 15.75 2.10 1.23
N HIS A 12 16.27 3.28 1.56
CA HIS A 12 17.71 3.42 1.79
C HIS A 12 18.08 4.72 2.53
N LYS A 13 18.63 4.56 3.68
CA LYS A 13 19.81 5.12 4.37
C LYS A 13 19.55 5.62 5.80
N LYS A 14 20.46 5.22 6.67
CA LYS A 14 20.38 5.17 8.13
C LYS A 14 20.17 6.50 8.89
N GLU A 15 20.40 7.65 8.29
CA GLU A 15 20.11 8.97 8.91
C GLU A 15 18.74 9.55 8.53
N LEU A 16 18.13 9.03 7.49
CA LEU A 16 16.71 9.20 7.19
C LEU A 16 15.82 8.25 8.04
N GLU A 17 16.40 7.22 8.66
CA GLU A 17 15.65 6.15 9.32
C GLU A 17 14.85 6.63 10.52
N ASP A 18 15.39 7.51 11.36
CA ASP A 18 14.68 7.93 12.59
C ASP A 18 13.50 8.86 12.27
N ARG A 19 13.64 9.75 11.29
CA ARG A 19 12.53 10.62 10.85
C ARG A 19 11.48 9.81 10.09
N LYS A 20 11.89 8.93 9.19
CA LYS A 20 11.01 8.01 8.46
C LYS A 20 10.33 7.03 9.41
N LYS A 21 11.02 6.56 10.44
CA LYS A 21 10.46 5.68 11.46
C LYS A 21 9.36 6.38 12.28
N GLY A 22 9.56 7.65 12.66
CA GLY A 22 8.54 8.47 13.32
C GLY A 22 7.29 8.66 12.45
N GLN A 23 7.46 8.93 11.15
CA GLN A 23 6.36 9.03 10.19
C GLN A 23 5.63 7.69 10.00
N MET A 24 6.38 6.59 9.89
CA MET A 24 5.79 5.25 9.81
C MET A 24 4.93 4.93 11.03
N PHE A 25 5.42 5.25 12.25
CA PHE A 25 4.64 5.07 13.46
C PHE A 25 3.38 5.94 13.49
N SER A 26 3.48 7.21 13.06
CA SER A 26 2.33 8.12 12.98
C SER A 26 1.27 7.61 12.01
N LYS A 27 1.68 7.18 10.83
CA LYS A 27 0.78 6.62 9.81
C LYS A 27 0.09 5.35 10.30
N LEU A 28 0.86 4.41 10.85
CA LEU A 28 0.31 3.16 11.35
C LEU A 28 -0.59 3.37 12.57
N ALA A 29 -0.29 4.35 13.43
CA ALA A 29 -1.18 4.74 14.53
C ALA A 29 -2.55 5.19 14.01
N ARG A 30 -2.60 5.93 12.89
CA ARG A 30 -3.87 6.32 12.25
C ARG A 30 -4.64 5.11 11.71
N VAL A 31 -3.94 4.15 11.09
CA VAL A 31 -4.56 2.90 10.60
C VAL A 31 -5.15 2.11 11.78
N ILE A 32 -4.40 1.94 12.87
CA ILE A 32 -4.89 1.29 14.10
C ILE A 32 -6.12 2.01 14.66
N THR A 33 -6.08 3.35 14.70
CA THR A 33 -7.19 4.16 15.19
C THR A 33 -8.45 3.95 14.35
N ILE A 34 -8.36 4.01 13.02
CA ILE A 34 -9.50 3.77 12.11
C ILE A 34 -10.02 2.33 12.24
N ALA A 35 -9.13 1.34 12.35
CA ALA A 35 -9.53 -0.04 12.54
C ALA A 35 -10.31 -0.22 13.86
N ALA A 36 -9.82 0.35 14.96
CA ALA A 36 -10.51 0.33 16.24
C ALA A 36 -11.83 1.11 16.24
N GLN A 37 -11.89 2.23 15.53
CA GLN A 37 -13.12 3.05 15.36
C GLN A 37 -14.23 2.26 14.65
N LYS A 38 -13.89 1.47 13.63
CA LYS A 38 -14.86 0.70 12.83
C LYS A 38 -15.31 -0.60 13.49
N GLY A 39 -14.36 -1.32 14.12
CA GLY A 39 -14.58 -2.70 14.57
C GLY A 39 -14.39 -2.92 16.07
N GLY A 40 -14.11 -1.85 16.85
CA GLY A 40 -13.80 -1.95 18.28
C GLY A 40 -12.34 -2.31 18.58
N GLY A 41 -11.95 -2.18 19.85
CA GLY A 41 -10.56 -2.32 20.30
C GLY A 41 -10.10 -3.76 20.58
N ASP A 42 -10.94 -4.77 20.33
CA ASP A 42 -10.60 -6.18 20.56
C ASP A 42 -10.09 -6.83 19.26
N PRO A 43 -8.78 -7.17 19.14
CA PRO A 43 -8.22 -7.75 17.92
C PRO A 43 -8.75 -9.15 17.61
N GLU A 44 -9.29 -9.88 18.60
CA GLU A 44 -9.89 -11.19 18.35
C GLU A 44 -11.20 -11.08 17.57
N LYS A 45 -11.90 -9.94 17.72
CA LYS A 45 -13.17 -9.65 17.04
C LYS A 45 -13.03 -8.69 15.87
N ASN A 46 -11.84 -8.10 15.70
CA ASN A 46 -11.57 -7.09 14.67
C ASN A 46 -10.39 -7.49 13.80
N PRO A 47 -10.62 -8.18 12.66
CA PRO A 47 -9.55 -8.63 11.76
C PRO A 47 -8.67 -7.48 11.23
N ALA A 48 -9.27 -6.31 10.93
CA ALA A 48 -8.52 -5.15 10.46
C ALA A 48 -7.56 -4.61 11.54
N LEU A 49 -8.01 -4.57 12.79
CA LEU A 49 -7.15 -4.20 13.92
C LEU A 49 -6.03 -5.23 14.13
N ARG A 50 -6.34 -6.52 14.04
CA ARG A 50 -5.34 -7.59 14.17
C ARG A 50 -4.25 -7.44 13.11
N GLN A 51 -4.61 -7.23 11.84
CA GLN A 51 -3.65 -6.99 10.77
C GLN A 51 -2.78 -5.75 11.02
N ALA A 52 -3.39 -4.64 11.42
CA ALA A 52 -2.65 -3.41 11.75
C ALA A 52 -1.68 -3.61 12.92
N LEU A 53 -2.04 -4.43 13.92
CA LEU A 53 -1.17 -4.77 15.04
C LEU A 53 0.00 -5.69 14.63
N GLU A 54 -0.20 -6.59 13.68
CA GLU A 54 0.89 -7.40 13.11
C GLU A 54 1.90 -6.52 12.38
N GLU A 55 1.43 -5.56 11.58
CA GLU A 55 2.32 -4.57 10.94
C GLU A 55 3.07 -3.72 11.99
N ALA A 56 2.40 -3.32 13.06
CA ALA A 56 3.04 -2.57 14.15
C ALA A 56 4.17 -3.36 14.83
N LYS A 57 4.00 -4.67 15.00
CA LYS A 57 5.04 -5.57 15.52
C LYS A 57 6.23 -5.66 14.56
N LYS A 58 6.00 -5.80 13.25
CA LYS A 58 7.06 -5.88 12.24
C LYS A 58 8.01 -4.67 12.27
N ILE A 59 7.46 -3.46 12.51
CA ILE A 59 8.25 -2.22 12.59
C ILE A 59 8.72 -1.87 14.00
N ASN A 60 8.49 -2.75 15.00
CA ASN A 60 8.79 -2.52 16.41
C ASN A 60 8.16 -1.23 16.96
N MET A 61 6.88 -0.99 16.66
CA MET A 61 6.15 0.15 17.20
C MET A 61 6.00 0.04 18.72
N PRO A 62 6.28 1.10 19.51
CA PRO A 62 6.14 1.06 20.95
C PRO A 62 4.71 0.71 21.39
N LYS A 63 4.59 -0.13 22.42
CA LYS A 63 3.30 -0.59 22.93
C LYS A 63 2.39 0.56 23.35
N GLU A 64 2.95 1.59 23.97
CA GLU A 64 2.21 2.80 24.38
C GLU A 64 1.55 3.51 23.20
N ASN A 65 2.22 3.58 22.04
CA ASN A 65 1.67 4.19 20.84
C ASN A 65 0.51 3.35 20.28
N ILE A 66 0.62 2.03 20.33
CA ILE A 66 -0.43 1.10 19.92
C ILE A 66 -1.67 1.26 20.82
N GLU A 67 -1.47 1.20 22.13
CA GLU A 67 -2.56 1.34 23.11
C GLU A 67 -3.26 2.70 22.98
N ARG A 68 -2.49 3.78 22.81
CA ARG A 68 -3.04 5.11 22.60
C ARG A 68 -3.89 5.18 21.32
N ALA A 69 -3.41 4.59 20.22
CA ALA A 69 -4.15 4.56 18.95
C ALA A 69 -5.47 3.79 19.08
N ILE A 70 -5.47 2.65 19.78
CA ILE A 70 -6.70 1.88 20.05
C ILE A 70 -7.66 2.71 20.90
N LYS A 71 -7.21 3.31 22.02
CA LYS A 71 -8.05 4.14 22.89
C LYS A 71 -8.65 5.35 22.18
N ARG A 72 -7.88 5.94 21.25
CA ARG A 72 -8.40 7.01 20.40
C ARG A 72 -9.53 6.49 19.50
N GLY A 73 -9.35 5.34 18.85
CA GLY A 73 -10.35 4.75 17.98
C GLY A 73 -11.62 4.30 18.70
N THR A 74 -11.52 3.81 19.93
CA THR A 74 -12.67 3.42 20.77
C THR A 74 -13.37 4.60 21.45
N GLY A 75 -12.84 5.85 21.29
CA GLY A 75 -13.44 7.05 21.88
C GLY A 75 -13.12 7.25 23.37
N GLU A 76 -12.16 6.51 23.92
CA GLU A 76 -11.72 6.68 25.31
C GLU A 76 -10.92 7.99 25.53
N LEU A 77 -10.30 8.51 24.45
CA LEU A 77 -9.55 9.77 24.45
C LEU A 77 -10.42 10.88 23.83
N LYS A 78 -11.22 11.57 24.64
CA LYS A 78 -12.20 12.57 24.21
C LYS A 78 -11.61 13.87 23.64
N GLU A 79 -10.34 14.15 23.87
CA GLU A 79 -9.67 15.41 23.47
C GLU A 79 -9.00 15.33 22.10
N GLU A 80 -8.92 14.15 21.50
CA GLU A 80 -8.28 13.99 20.19
C GLU A 80 -9.30 14.13 19.05
N SER A 81 -8.90 14.84 17.98
CA SER A 81 -9.72 15.02 16.79
C SER A 81 -10.04 13.67 16.13
N GLU A 82 -11.27 13.54 15.63
CA GLU A 82 -11.72 12.38 14.87
C GLU A 82 -10.88 12.20 13.60
N LEU A 83 -10.60 10.95 13.22
CA LEU A 83 -9.93 10.61 11.99
C LEU A 83 -10.92 10.17 10.92
N PHE A 84 -10.64 10.58 9.69
CA PHE A 84 -11.42 10.26 8.51
C PHE A 84 -10.56 9.59 7.45
N GLU A 85 -11.06 8.55 6.83
CA GLU A 85 -10.51 8.05 5.58
C GLU A 85 -10.83 9.03 4.44
N VAL A 86 -9.87 9.22 3.56
CA VAL A 86 -10.00 10.05 2.36
C VAL A 86 -9.44 9.30 1.15
N SER A 87 -10.04 9.56 0.00
CA SER A 87 -9.55 9.07 -1.28
C SER A 87 -9.55 10.23 -2.26
N TYR A 88 -8.43 10.43 -2.95
CA TYR A 88 -8.28 11.47 -3.96
C TYR A 88 -7.88 10.83 -5.28
N GLU A 89 -8.55 11.21 -6.34
CA GLU A 89 -8.25 10.80 -7.70
C GLU A 89 -7.41 11.87 -8.36
N ILE A 90 -6.31 11.49 -9.00
CA ILE A 90 -5.37 12.43 -9.62
C ILE A 90 -5.03 12.00 -11.04
N ILE A 91 -4.81 12.98 -11.90
CA ILE A 91 -4.49 12.79 -13.32
C ILE A 91 -3.25 13.62 -13.65
N GLY A 92 -2.30 12.96 -14.31
CA GLY A 92 -1.10 13.57 -14.86
C GLY A 92 -1.31 14.15 -16.27
N PRO A 93 -0.30 14.86 -16.79
CA PRO A 93 -0.42 15.61 -18.06
C PRO A 93 -0.48 14.72 -19.31
N GLU A 94 -0.03 13.47 -19.25
CA GLU A 94 0.02 12.55 -20.39
C GLU A 94 -0.99 11.40 -20.26
N GLY A 95 -1.99 11.53 -19.37
CA GLY A 95 -3.03 10.52 -19.16
C GLY A 95 -2.69 9.53 -18.06
N GLU A 96 -1.64 9.80 -17.28
CA GLU A 96 -1.33 9.06 -16.07
C GLU A 96 -2.45 9.27 -15.06
N MET A 97 -2.79 8.21 -14.36
CA MET A 97 -3.87 8.21 -13.39
C MET A 97 -3.42 7.54 -12.11
N ALA A 98 -3.81 8.11 -10.97
CA ALA A 98 -3.57 7.48 -9.70
C ALA A 98 -4.70 7.76 -8.69
N ILE A 99 -4.79 6.89 -7.69
CA ILE A 99 -5.67 7.04 -6.54
C ILE A 99 -4.80 7.13 -5.30
N LEU A 100 -5.01 8.17 -4.51
CA LEU A 100 -4.38 8.37 -3.21
C LEU A 100 -5.39 7.96 -2.14
N GLU A 101 -5.06 6.97 -1.33
CA GLU A 101 -5.82 6.65 -0.12
C GLU A 101 -5.09 7.19 1.11
N GLY A 102 -5.83 7.74 2.05
CA GLY A 102 -5.24 8.35 3.22
C GLY A 102 -6.16 8.46 4.42
N ILE A 103 -5.57 8.90 5.52
CA ILE A 103 -6.27 9.14 6.79
C ILE A 103 -5.89 10.53 7.30
N THR A 104 -6.87 11.35 7.63
CA THR A 104 -6.66 12.71 8.12
C THR A 104 -7.64 13.09 9.20
N ASP A 105 -7.24 14.01 10.07
CA ASP A 105 -8.11 14.70 11.02
C ASP A 105 -8.71 16.00 10.43
N ASN A 106 -8.19 16.46 9.26
CA ASN A 106 -8.64 17.68 8.60
C ASN A 106 -8.58 17.55 7.09
N LYS A 107 -9.75 17.29 6.47
CA LYS A 107 -9.89 17.10 5.03
C LYS A 107 -9.43 18.30 4.19
N ASN A 108 -9.70 19.52 4.68
CA ASN A 108 -9.33 20.75 3.94
C ASN A 108 -7.82 20.98 3.94
N ARG A 109 -7.14 20.74 5.08
CA ARG A 109 -5.68 20.82 5.18
C ARG A 109 -5.03 19.78 4.26
N ALA A 110 -5.47 18.53 4.34
CA ALA A 110 -5.00 17.44 3.50
C ALA A 110 -5.16 17.75 2.00
N LEU A 111 -6.33 18.24 1.60
CA LEU A 111 -6.60 18.61 0.22
C LEU A 111 -5.69 19.74 -0.26
N GLY A 112 -5.46 20.75 0.57
CA GLY A 112 -4.57 21.88 0.25
C GLY A 112 -3.12 21.43 0.07
N GLU A 113 -2.61 20.57 0.96
CA GLU A 113 -1.27 20.01 0.89
C GLU A 113 -1.06 19.18 -0.38
N ILE A 114 -1.98 18.26 -0.67
CA ILE A 114 -1.94 17.43 -1.89
C ILE A 114 -1.99 18.30 -3.15
N LYS A 115 -2.89 19.29 -3.22
CA LYS A 115 -2.96 20.23 -4.36
C LYS A 115 -1.64 20.94 -4.61
N ASN A 116 -0.98 21.42 -3.57
CA ASN A 116 0.30 22.11 -3.68
C ASN A 116 1.41 21.20 -4.23
N ILE A 117 1.44 19.94 -3.80
CA ILE A 117 2.37 18.95 -4.35
C ILE A 117 2.06 18.72 -5.83
N LEU A 118 0.83 18.39 -6.17
CA LEU A 118 0.42 18.08 -7.53
C LEU A 118 0.75 19.21 -8.52
N GLN A 119 0.55 20.48 -8.12
CA GLN A 119 0.89 21.64 -8.96
C GLN A 119 2.36 21.68 -9.36
N ARG A 120 3.28 21.31 -8.48
CA ARG A 120 4.73 21.32 -8.79
C ARG A 120 5.10 20.29 -9.84
N TYR A 121 4.32 19.23 -9.96
CA TYR A 121 4.55 18.14 -10.91
C TYR A 121 3.62 18.18 -12.12
N ASN A 122 2.84 19.27 -12.30
CA ASN A 122 1.83 19.41 -13.35
C ASN A 122 0.71 18.36 -13.33
N TRP A 123 0.46 17.78 -12.15
CA TRP A 123 -0.67 16.91 -11.91
C TRP A 123 -1.85 17.70 -11.34
N LYS A 124 -3.05 17.15 -11.45
CA LYS A 124 -4.27 17.78 -10.95
C LYS A 124 -5.17 16.77 -10.25
N LEU A 125 -5.98 17.27 -9.32
CA LEU A 125 -7.10 16.52 -8.78
C LEU A 125 -8.13 16.30 -9.88
N ALA A 126 -8.68 15.10 -9.91
CA ALA A 126 -9.82 14.73 -10.76
C ALA A 126 -11.11 14.73 -9.94
N ASP A 127 -12.23 14.78 -10.62
CA ASP A 127 -13.54 14.58 -9.99
C ASP A 127 -13.68 13.12 -9.53
N GLN A 128 -14.51 12.92 -8.51
CA GLN A 128 -14.74 11.58 -7.97
C GLN A 128 -15.33 10.65 -9.04
N GLY A 129 -14.71 9.49 -9.22
CA GLY A 129 -15.08 8.49 -10.23
C GLY A 129 -14.39 8.67 -11.58
N ALA A 130 -13.66 9.78 -11.81
CA ALA A 130 -12.98 10.03 -13.08
C ALA A 130 -11.83 9.05 -13.36
N VAL A 131 -11.22 8.52 -12.31
CA VAL A 131 -10.08 7.60 -12.36
C VAL A 131 -10.44 6.21 -11.83
N ARG A 132 -11.37 6.13 -10.88
CA ARG A 132 -11.74 4.91 -10.16
C ARG A 132 -12.11 3.73 -11.07
N TRP A 133 -12.72 3.96 -12.20
CA TRP A 133 -13.13 2.93 -13.17
C TRP A 133 -11.97 2.12 -13.74
N LEU A 134 -10.76 2.72 -13.76
CA LEU A 134 -9.55 2.07 -14.24
C LEU A 134 -9.03 1.02 -13.25
N PHE A 135 -9.41 1.12 -11.98
CA PHE A 135 -8.87 0.29 -10.91
C PHE A 135 -9.89 -0.72 -10.40
N GLU A 136 -9.40 -1.90 -10.08
CA GLU A 136 -10.16 -2.94 -9.39
C GLU A 136 -9.44 -3.39 -8.11
N ARG A 137 -10.19 -3.95 -7.19
CA ARG A 137 -9.62 -4.44 -5.93
C ARG A 137 -9.02 -5.81 -6.13
N LYS A 138 -7.76 -6.00 -5.75
CA LYS A 138 -7.00 -7.25 -5.87
C LYS A 138 -6.27 -7.57 -4.58
N GLY A 139 -5.97 -8.85 -4.39
CA GLY A 139 -5.00 -9.34 -3.42
C GLY A 139 -3.60 -9.32 -4.03
N TYR A 140 -2.62 -8.97 -3.23
CA TYR A 140 -1.20 -8.97 -3.56
C TYR A 140 -0.46 -9.88 -2.60
N ILE A 141 0.39 -10.74 -3.14
CA ILE A 141 1.32 -11.58 -2.38
C ILE A 141 2.70 -11.40 -2.98
N THR A 142 3.67 -10.96 -2.18
CA THR A 142 5.05 -10.82 -2.61
C THR A 142 5.85 -12.05 -2.19
N ILE A 143 6.51 -12.67 -3.17
CA ILE A 143 7.38 -13.84 -3.00
C ILE A 143 8.84 -13.40 -3.15
N ASN A 144 9.72 -13.87 -2.27
CA ASN A 144 11.15 -13.67 -2.38
C ASN A 144 11.74 -14.68 -3.39
N LEU A 145 12.25 -14.18 -4.52
CA LEU A 145 12.87 -15.00 -5.57
C LEU A 145 14.22 -15.61 -5.16
N ASP A 146 14.92 -15.01 -4.19
CA ASP A 146 16.19 -15.52 -3.65
C ASP A 146 16.00 -16.63 -2.61
N SER A 147 14.74 -16.92 -2.21
CA SER A 147 14.45 -17.99 -1.23
C SER A 147 14.84 -19.36 -1.76
N GLU A 148 15.29 -20.26 -0.86
CA GLU A 148 15.70 -21.64 -1.20
C GLU A 148 14.63 -22.43 -1.95
N SER A 149 13.36 -22.11 -1.71
CA SER A 149 12.21 -22.80 -2.32
C SER A 149 11.91 -22.36 -3.76
N VAL A 150 12.45 -21.21 -4.19
CA VAL A 150 12.13 -20.60 -5.48
C VAL A 150 13.35 -20.40 -6.35
N LYS A 151 14.51 -20.01 -5.80
CA LYS A 151 15.72 -19.58 -6.54
C LYS A 151 16.22 -20.56 -7.61
N ASN A 152 15.93 -21.84 -7.46
CA ASN A 152 16.37 -22.89 -8.39
C ASN A 152 15.26 -23.37 -9.33
N LYS A 153 14.04 -22.79 -9.24
CA LYS A 153 12.95 -23.14 -10.15
C LYS A 153 13.13 -22.40 -11.48
N ASP A 154 12.80 -23.08 -12.56
CA ASP A 154 12.67 -22.40 -13.85
C ASP A 154 11.56 -21.35 -13.77
N LYS A 155 11.78 -20.21 -14.40
CA LYS A 155 10.84 -19.11 -14.42
C LYS A 155 9.49 -19.51 -14.99
N GLU A 156 9.50 -20.21 -16.11
CA GLU A 156 8.29 -20.68 -16.79
C GLU A 156 7.52 -21.71 -15.93
N GLU A 157 8.24 -22.60 -15.25
CA GLU A 157 7.66 -23.58 -14.32
C GLU A 157 7.00 -22.87 -13.12
N LEU A 158 7.65 -21.84 -12.56
CA LEU A 158 7.10 -21.04 -11.47
C LEU A 158 5.85 -20.29 -11.91
N GLU A 159 5.87 -19.66 -13.07
CA GLU A 159 4.73 -18.94 -13.64
C GLU A 159 3.53 -19.87 -13.82
N LEU A 160 3.72 -21.02 -14.47
CA LEU A 160 2.66 -22.01 -14.68
C LEU A 160 2.09 -22.49 -13.35
N PHE A 161 2.94 -22.80 -12.39
CA PHE A 161 2.52 -23.23 -11.06
C PHE A 161 1.66 -22.16 -10.36
N LEU A 162 2.07 -20.89 -10.39
CA LEU A 162 1.32 -19.79 -9.77
C LEU A 162 -0.02 -19.55 -10.47
N ILE A 163 -0.06 -19.65 -11.80
CA ILE A 163 -1.30 -19.53 -12.60
C ILE A 163 -2.26 -20.69 -12.26
N GLU A 164 -1.77 -21.90 -12.16
CA GLU A 164 -2.59 -23.08 -11.76
C GLU A 164 -3.16 -22.93 -10.35
N LEU A 165 -2.44 -22.25 -9.45
CA LEU A 165 -2.94 -21.92 -8.12
C LEU A 165 -4.02 -20.84 -8.11
N GLY A 166 -4.17 -20.07 -9.19
CA GLY A 166 -5.17 -19.02 -9.34
C GLY A 166 -4.60 -17.60 -9.43
N ALA A 167 -3.30 -17.43 -9.72
CA ALA A 167 -2.73 -16.12 -10.01
C ALA A 167 -3.39 -15.53 -11.26
N GLN A 168 -3.73 -14.24 -11.17
CA GLN A 168 -4.33 -13.49 -12.29
C GLN A 168 -3.30 -12.68 -13.06
N ASP A 169 -2.26 -12.21 -12.37
CA ASP A 169 -1.12 -11.55 -12.99
C ASP A 169 0.14 -11.73 -12.13
N LEU A 170 1.31 -11.53 -12.73
CA LEU A 170 2.62 -11.72 -12.13
C LEU A 170 3.51 -10.54 -12.48
N ILE A 171 4.05 -9.85 -11.47
CA ILE A 171 4.89 -8.67 -11.64
C ILE A 171 6.27 -8.97 -11.06
N TYR A 172 7.26 -9.07 -11.94
CA TYR A 172 8.65 -9.31 -11.55
C TYR A 172 9.35 -8.01 -11.17
N HIS A 173 10.04 -8.06 -10.04
CA HIS A 173 11.02 -7.08 -9.58
C HIS A 173 12.40 -7.75 -9.55
N ASP A 174 13.46 -7.01 -9.21
CA ASP A 174 14.83 -7.56 -9.21
C ASP A 174 14.95 -8.87 -8.41
N ASN A 175 14.45 -8.88 -7.16
CA ASN A 175 14.60 -10.01 -6.23
C ASN A 175 13.25 -10.50 -5.68
N SER A 176 12.13 -10.03 -6.21
CA SER A 176 10.79 -10.39 -5.74
C SER A 176 9.79 -10.51 -6.88
N LEU A 177 8.71 -11.23 -6.60
CA LEU A 177 7.60 -11.42 -7.50
C LEU A 177 6.30 -11.09 -6.78
N ASP A 178 5.57 -10.11 -7.31
CA ASP A 178 4.22 -9.84 -6.85
C ASP A 178 3.23 -10.69 -7.63
N VAL A 179 2.45 -11.46 -6.91
CA VAL A 179 1.38 -12.30 -7.43
C VAL A 179 0.04 -11.63 -7.15
N ILE A 180 -0.71 -11.40 -8.21
CA ILE A 180 -2.02 -10.77 -8.14
C ILE A 180 -3.10 -11.84 -8.14
N VAL A 181 -4.01 -11.78 -7.18
CA VAL A 181 -5.12 -12.72 -7.02
C VAL A 181 -6.43 -11.98 -6.76
N ASN A 182 -7.58 -12.68 -6.83
CA ASN A 182 -8.81 -12.07 -6.31
C ASN A 182 -8.71 -11.90 -4.79
N PRO A 183 -9.31 -10.84 -4.23
CA PRO A 183 -9.26 -10.60 -2.79
C PRO A 183 -9.82 -11.76 -1.95
N GLU A 184 -10.87 -12.41 -2.45
CA GLU A 184 -11.52 -13.55 -1.81
C GLU A 184 -10.64 -14.81 -1.79
N ASP A 185 -9.72 -14.94 -2.76
CA ASP A 185 -8.85 -16.10 -2.90
C ASP A 185 -7.52 -15.93 -2.14
N LEU A 186 -7.23 -14.74 -1.60
CA LEU A 186 -5.94 -14.39 -0.99
C LEU A 186 -5.50 -15.37 0.09
N GLU A 187 -6.37 -15.69 1.04
CA GLU A 187 -6.04 -16.62 2.14
C GLU A 187 -5.80 -18.05 1.65
N SER A 188 -6.67 -18.55 0.77
CA SER A 188 -6.50 -19.89 0.21
C SER A 188 -5.25 -20.02 -0.65
N PHE A 189 -4.92 -18.98 -1.40
CA PHE A 189 -3.70 -18.91 -2.20
C PHE A 189 -2.46 -18.91 -1.31
N LYS A 190 -2.47 -18.13 -0.24
CA LYS A 190 -1.41 -18.09 0.76
C LYS A 190 -1.16 -19.45 1.44
N GLU A 191 -2.23 -20.15 1.81
CA GLU A 191 -2.12 -21.50 2.38
C GLU A 191 -1.46 -22.48 1.40
N LYS A 192 -1.83 -22.42 0.13
CA LYS A 192 -1.22 -23.26 -0.92
C LYS A 192 0.28 -22.95 -1.09
N LEU A 193 0.69 -21.68 -1.10
CA LEU A 193 2.10 -21.28 -1.16
C LEU A 193 2.88 -21.81 0.04
N LYS A 194 2.33 -21.68 1.25
CA LYS A 194 2.94 -22.18 2.48
C LYS A 194 3.10 -23.70 2.45
N SER A 195 2.13 -24.44 1.89
CA SER A 195 2.22 -25.91 1.76
C SER A 195 3.36 -26.35 0.85
N GLN A 196 3.81 -25.49 -0.05
CA GLN A 196 4.97 -25.68 -0.94
C GLN A 196 6.27 -25.06 -0.39
N ASN A 197 6.27 -24.62 0.87
CA ASN A 197 7.37 -23.93 1.54
C ASN A 197 7.83 -22.65 0.82
N ILE A 198 6.93 -21.99 0.06
CA ILE A 198 7.24 -20.72 -0.60
C ILE A 198 7.10 -19.61 0.45
N GLU A 199 8.18 -18.86 0.63
CA GLU A 199 8.24 -17.76 1.57
C GLU A 199 7.48 -16.53 1.03
N ILE A 200 6.50 -16.06 1.80
CA ILE A 200 5.75 -14.84 1.54
C ILE A 200 6.36 -13.72 2.38
N THR A 201 6.82 -12.67 1.73
CA THR A 201 7.40 -11.50 2.40
C THR A 201 6.37 -10.45 2.74
N GLU A 202 5.40 -10.23 1.86
CA GLU A 202 4.33 -9.26 2.05
C GLU A 202 2.99 -9.80 1.52
N GLU A 203 1.90 -9.34 2.12
CA GLU A 203 0.53 -9.59 1.67
C GLU A 203 -0.31 -8.33 1.88
N ASN A 204 -1.18 -8.02 0.94
CA ASN A 204 -2.07 -6.85 1.05
C ASN A 204 -3.29 -7.01 0.14
N ILE A 205 -4.33 -6.21 0.40
CA ILE A 205 -5.44 -5.99 -0.53
C ILE A 205 -5.40 -4.52 -0.94
N GLY A 206 -5.33 -4.27 -2.23
CA GLY A 206 -5.19 -2.92 -2.77
C GLY A 206 -5.92 -2.74 -4.10
N LEU A 207 -5.66 -1.61 -4.74
CA LEU A 207 -6.20 -1.29 -6.06
C LEU A 207 -5.18 -1.65 -7.15
N TYR A 208 -5.67 -2.28 -8.19
CA TYR A 208 -4.90 -2.72 -9.34
C TYR A 208 -5.43 -2.03 -10.61
N ALA A 209 -4.54 -1.40 -11.36
CA ALA A 209 -4.92 -0.76 -12.62
C ALA A 209 -5.11 -1.79 -13.73
N LYS A 210 -6.24 -1.79 -14.40
CA LYS A 210 -6.58 -2.71 -15.51
C LYS A 210 -5.68 -2.52 -16.73
N ASN A 211 -5.19 -1.30 -16.93
CA ASN A 211 -4.27 -0.94 -17.99
C ASN A 211 -3.12 -0.13 -17.41
N SER A 212 -1.90 -0.43 -17.85
CA SER A 212 -0.70 0.30 -17.43
C SER A 212 -0.15 1.18 -18.55
N ILE A 213 0.60 2.19 -18.16
CA ILE A 213 1.39 3.05 -19.04
C ILE A 213 2.86 2.74 -18.79
N GLU A 214 3.58 2.35 -19.84
CA GLU A 214 5.03 2.19 -19.78
C GLU A 214 5.71 3.55 -19.61
N VAL A 215 6.52 3.67 -18.57
CA VAL A 215 7.24 4.90 -18.26
C VAL A 215 8.62 4.87 -18.88
N LYS A 216 8.93 5.90 -19.68
CA LYS A 216 10.28 6.09 -20.21
C LYS A 216 11.26 6.32 -19.05
N GLU A 217 12.46 5.74 -19.17
CA GLU A 217 13.49 5.81 -18.13
C GLU A 217 13.80 7.25 -17.66
N GLU A 218 13.84 8.19 -18.60
CA GLU A 218 14.08 9.62 -18.34
C GLU A 218 13.02 10.28 -17.43
N LYS A 219 11.81 9.72 -17.36
CA LYS A 219 10.68 10.24 -16.56
C LYS A 219 10.49 9.50 -15.24
N ARG A 220 11.10 8.33 -15.06
CA ARG A 220 10.93 7.52 -13.83
C ARG A 220 11.22 8.32 -12.58
N GLY A 221 12.35 9.00 -12.54
CA GLY A 221 12.73 9.83 -11.38
C GLY A 221 11.73 10.95 -11.07
N HIS A 222 11.09 11.53 -12.09
CA HIS A 222 10.07 12.55 -11.89
C HIS A 222 8.82 11.99 -11.18
N TYR A 223 8.32 10.83 -11.61
CA TYR A 223 7.16 10.18 -10.97
C TYR A 223 7.50 9.61 -9.60
N GLN A 224 8.70 9.05 -9.42
CA GLN A 224 9.18 8.59 -8.12
C GLN A 224 9.22 9.73 -7.10
N ASN A 225 9.78 10.88 -7.46
CA ASN A 225 9.82 12.05 -6.59
C ASN A 225 8.42 12.56 -6.23
N LEU A 226 7.48 12.59 -7.19
CA LEU A 226 6.08 12.95 -6.91
C LEU A 226 5.46 12.00 -5.88
N PHE A 227 5.59 10.69 -6.09
CA PHE A 227 4.97 9.71 -5.20
C PHE A 227 5.65 9.67 -3.84
N GLU A 228 6.97 9.85 -3.77
CA GLU A 228 7.68 9.99 -2.50
C GLU A 228 7.17 11.20 -1.72
N GLU A 229 7.06 12.36 -2.37
CA GLU A 229 6.59 13.58 -1.71
C GLU A 229 5.13 13.47 -1.24
N LEU A 230 4.26 12.83 -2.01
CA LEU A 230 2.89 12.53 -1.60
C LEU A 230 2.86 11.56 -0.41
N LEU A 231 3.69 10.51 -0.43
CA LEU A 231 3.82 9.56 0.67
C LEU A 231 4.51 10.16 1.91
N ASP A 232 5.30 11.20 1.77
CA ASP A 232 5.90 11.90 2.91
C ASP A 232 4.89 12.79 3.65
N THR A 233 3.69 13.03 3.08
CA THR A 233 2.62 13.70 3.81
C THR A 233 2.09 12.81 4.94
N ASP A 234 1.60 13.42 6.00
CA ASP A 234 0.96 12.71 7.10
C ASP A 234 -0.35 12.02 6.70
N THR A 235 -0.97 12.47 5.62
CA THR A 235 -2.30 12.03 5.19
C THR A 235 -2.25 10.77 4.34
N VAL A 236 -1.41 10.76 3.30
CA VAL A 236 -1.40 9.69 2.28
C VAL A 236 -0.80 8.41 2.86
N GLN A 237 -1.56 7.33 2.79
CA GLN A 237 -1.16 5.99 3.21
C GLN A 237 -0.71 5.12 2.03
N ASN A 238 -1.49 5.13 0.95
CA ASN A 238 -1.23 4.34 -0.24
C ASN A 238 -1.42 5.17 -1.50
N ILE A 239 -0.65 4.85 -2.54
CA ILE A 239 -0.79 5.37 -3.90
C ILE A 239 -0.92 4.17 -4.84
N TYR A 240 -1.96 4.18 -5.64
CA TYR A 240 -2.19 3.21 -6.69
C TYR A 240 -2.18 3.94 -8.02
N SER A 241 -1.30 3.56 -8.92
CA SER A 241 -1.16 4.23 -10.21
C SER A 241 -1.23 3.24 -11.37
N ASN A 242 -1.51 3.75 -12.56
CA ASN A 242 -1.40 3.00 -13.80
C ASN A 242 -0.01 3.11 -14.44
N LEU A 243 0.98 3.64 -13.71
CA LEU A 243 2.36 3.75 -14.20
C LEU A 243 3.14 2.48 -13.93
N ASN A 244 3.85 2.02 -14.93
CA ASN A 244 4.85 0.98 -14.83
C ASN A 244 6.21 1.62 -14.55
N LEU A 245 6.57 1.72 -13.24
CA LEU A 245 7.79 2.40 -12.75
C LEU A 245 8.92 1.42 -12.47
#